data_7dcb3d2e0b3f38a53df3efc18ffbe2dc
#
_entry.id   7dcb3d2e0b3f38a53df3efc18ffbe2dc
#
_cell.length_a   1.000
_cell.length_b   1.000
_cell.length_c   1.000
_cell.angle_alpha   90.00
_cell.angle_beta   90.00
_cell.angle_gamma   90.00
#
_symmetry.space_group_name_H-M   'P 1'
#
loop_
_entity.id
_entity.type
_entity.pdbx_description
1 polymer ?
#
loop_
_entity_poly.entity_id
_entity_poly.type
_entity_poly.pdbx_seq_one_letter_code
_entity_poly.pdbx_strand_id
1 'polypeptide(L)'
;MNDSLQKTLFFCLGLLLIPGGSLGQEGMSRRRSGRSAQADGVIESFLGEDNGGRPNFGQNGSIRPLRDRSEKGAVPTALERRTLSVSQSEGEFFIHIPESMCGTPAPVVFVLHGGAASSGLAMNRKTDFTQLGTRKGYVTVYPSGVNGWNIGSHDMYSVRRRTSDADDVRFFRQMFDRLIEERIADPGRIYVVGGSNGGVMTMNLVCHLADRIAGAGVLVATLPRAAEMNWPKPSRPVPIVIMLGTQDPMKPWSGNRDQVSAEETVAICCKINVCHGQPHARELPDRDPHDGCRVDTQQWMGKAQVLFYRMDGHGHGWPMRRGRGKDGTGGSTRDISAPEELWNLFDGRNQPGTKM
;
A
#
# COMPACT_ATOMS: atom_id res chain seq x y z
N MET A 1 -2.31 -60.44 -7.19
CA MET A 1 -0.93 -60.75 -7.56
C MET A 1 -0.18 -59.47 -7.48
N ASN A 2 0.57 -59.40 -6.43
CA ASN A 2 1.88 -58.85 -6.10
C ASN A 2 2.02 -57.33 -6.18
N ASP A 3 2.12 -56.66 -5.10
CA ASP A 3 2.97 -56.73 -3.88
C ASP A 3 4.35 -56.09 -4.05
N SER A 4 4.69 -55.26 -3.06
CA SER A 4 6.01 -54.82 -2.61
C SER A 4 6.64 -53.60 -3.32
N LEU A 5 7.24 -52.60 -2.66
CA LEU A 5 7.99 -52.60 -1.39
C LEU A 5 8.14 -51.17 -0.86
N GLN A 6 7.94 -51.03 0.44
CA GLN A 6 8.50 -50.00 1.32
C GLN A 6 10.01 -50.15 1.44
N LYS A 7 10.73 -49.04 1.69
CA LYS A 7 11.92 -48.94 2.59
C LYS A 7 12.35 -47.46 2.60
N THR A 8 12.16 -46.70 3.65
CA THR A 8 12.95 -46.54 4.88
C THR A 8 14.42 -46.29 4.64
N LEU A 9 14.92 -45.12 5.03
CA LEU A 9 16.17 -45.02 5.81
C LEU A 9 16.28 -43.69 6.58
N PHE A 10 16.45 -43.87 7.87
CA PHE A 10 16.96 -43.00 8.92
C PHE A 10 18.49 -42.78 8.80
N PHE A 11 19.00 -41.91 9.66
CA PHE A 11 20.37 -41.63 10.14
C PHE A 11 20.91 -40.29 9.67
N CYS A 12 21.56 -39.45 10.50
CA CYS A 12 22.14 -39.58 11.83
C CYS A 12 22.25 -38.24 12.53
N LEU A 13 22.04 -38.27 13.84
CA LEU A 13 22.53 -37.29 14.82
C LEU A 13 24.06 -37.40 14.91
N GLY A 14 24.73 -36.23 15.02
CA GLY A 14 26.13 -36.15 15.43
C GLY A 14 26.34 -35.02 16.41
N LEU A 15 26.23 -35.34 17.72
CA LEU A 15 26.73 -34.51 18.82
C LEU A 15 28.28 -34.60 18.82
N LEU A 16 28.93 -33.44 18.94
CA LEU A 16 30.34 -33.38 19.40
C LEU A 16 30.45 -32.28 20.48
N LEU A 17 30.59 -32.76 21.71
CA LEU A 17 31.03 -32.03 22.90
C LEU A 17 32.56 -31.93 22.85
N ILE A 18 33.14 -30.74 23.11
CA ILE A 18 34.52 -30.55 23.57
C ILE A 18 34.52 -29.45 24.65
N PRO A 19 35.37 -29.59 25.68
CA PRO A 19 35.18 -28.98 27.00
C PRO A 19 35.93 -27.66 27.21
N GLY A 20 35.64 -27.05 28.36
CA GLY A 20 35.97 -25.75 28.83
C GLY A 20 37.45 -25.38 28.97
N GLY A 21 37.68 -24.10 29.00
CA GLY A 21 38.91 -23.43 29.41
C GLY A 21 38.59 -22.00 29.87
N SER A 22 38.84 -21.78 31.14
CA SER A 22 38.68 -20.48 31.86
C SER A 22 39.86 -19.56 31.62
N LEU A 23 39.66 -18.27 31.90
CA LEU A 23 40.60 -17.20 32.30
C LEU A 23 40.84 -16.08 31.29
N GLY A 24 40.60 -14.84 31.75
CA GLY A 24 41.20 -13.62 31.21
C GLY A 24 40.26 -12.44 31.15
N GLN A 25 40.02 -11.76 32.32
CA GLN A 25 39.54 -10.37 32.33
C GLN A 25 40.66 -9.46 31.85
N GLU A 26 40.45 -8.73 30.78
CA GLU A 26 41.14 -7.46 30.57
C GLU A 26 40.18 -6.48 29.83
N GLY A 27 40.09 -5.28 30.35
CA GLY A 27 39.17 -4.26 29.89
C GLY A 27 39.59 -3.65 28.57
N MET A 28 38.58 -3.39 27.74
CA MET A 28 38.75 -2.51 26.60
C MET A 28 37.54 -1.59 26.43
N SER A 29 37.89 -0.33 26.43
CA SER A 29 37.08 0.87 26.33
C SER A 29 36.02 0.78 25.22
N ARG A 30 34.80 1.17 25.58
CA ARG A 30 33.68 1.37 24.65
C ARG A 30 34.00 2.55 23.72
N ARG A 31 34.33 2.27 22.46
CA ARG A 31 34.11 3.22 21.37
C ARG A 31 32.68 3.05 20.89
N ARG A 32 31.80 3.97 21.22
CA ARG A 32 30.50 4.15 20.58
C ARG A 32 30.74 4.59 19.14
N SER A 33 30.47 3.72 18.18
CA SER A 33 30.39 4.08 16.76
C SER A 33 29.07 4.84 16.53
N GLY A 34 29.15 6.12 16.18
CA GLY A 34 28.02 6.93 15.77
C GLY A 34 27.45 6.48 14.43
N ARG A 35 26.31 5.85 14.46
CA ARG A 35 25.48 5.51 13.28
C ARG A 35 23.97 5.64 13.54
N SER A 36 23.54 6.42 14.52
CA SER A 36 22.10 6.58 14.77
C SER A 36 21.52 7.95 14.39
N ALA A 37 22.36 8.94 14.08
CA ALA A 37 21.88 10.31 13.84
C ALA A 37 21.29 10.55 12.44
N GLN A 38 21.57 9.69 11.46
CA GLN A 38 21.14 9.90 10.07
C GLN A 38 19.75 9.33 9.76
N ALA A 39 19.28 8.36 10.55
CA ALA A 39 17.93 7.79 10.40
C ALA A 39 16.86 8.66 11.06
N ASP A 40 17.19 9.34 12.16
CA ASP A 40 16.22 10.18 12.86
C ASP A 40 15.90 11.48 12.09
N GLY A 41 16.86 12.04 11.36
CA GLY A 41 16.65 13.24 10.53
C GLY A 41 15.75 13.02 9.31
N VAL A 42 15.69 11.80 8.79
CA VAL A 42 14.84 11.46 7.63
C VAL A 42 13.38 11.34 8.06
N ILE A 43 13.11 10.95 9.28
CA ILE A 43 11.74 10.81 9.81
C ILE A 43 11.12 12.18 10.11
N GLU A 44 11.90 13.14 10.60
CA GLU A 44 11.41 14.49 10.86
C GLU A 44 11.07 15.27 9.58
N SER A 45 11.78 15.05 8.48
CA SER A 45 11.45 15.67 7.19
C SER A 45 10.15 15.12 6.57
N PHE A 46 9.71 13.95 7.01
CA PHE A 46 8.41 13.35 6.61
C PHE A 46 7.23 13.92 7.38
N LEU A 47 7.49 14.45 8.58
CA LEU A 47 6.50 15.07 9.45
C LEU A 47 6.26 16.54 9.09
N GLY A 48 6.49 16.94 7.84
CA GLY A 48 6.37 18.30 7.35
C GLY A 48 5.57 19.18 8.29
N GLU A 49 6.16 20.24 8.79
CA GLU A 49 5.56 21.19 9.73
C GLU A 49 4.19 21.62 9.18
N ASP A 50 3.14 20.98 9.68
CA ASP A 50 1.78 21.47 9.54
C ASP A 50 1.62 22.62 10.52
N ASN A 51 1.98 23.84 10.09
CA ASN A 51 1.63 25.08 10.76
C ASN A 51 0.12 25.29 10.67
N GLY A 52 -0.65 24.29 11.08
CA GLY A 52 -2.08 24.28 11.17
C GLY A 52 -2.54 24.42 12.61
N GLY A 53 -3.08 25.58 12.96
CA GLY A 53 -3.66 25.86 14.27
C GLY A 53 -4.55 24.71 14.76
N ARG A 54 -4.45 24.40 16.05
CA ARG A 54 -5.32 23.45 16.75
C ARG A 54 -6.79 23.73 16.38
N PRO A 55 -7.59 22.73 16.03
CA PRO A 55 -8.99 22.92 15.81
C PRO A 55 -9.64 23.41 17.11
N ASN A 56 -10.18 24.62 17.08
CA ASN A 56 -10.96 25.17 18.16
C ASN A 56 -12.35 24.52 18.09
N PHE A 57 -12.64 23.61 18.99
CA PHE A 57 -13.95 22.98 19.12
C PHE A 57 -14.94 24.02 19.68
N GLY A 58 -15.49 24.85 18.79
CA GLY A 58 -16.66 25.67 19.10
C GLY A 58 -17.90 24.78 19.20
N GLN A 59 -18.57 24.84 20.32
CA GLN A 59 -19.88 24.26 20.54
C GLN A 59 -20.90 24.92 19.60
N ASN A 60 -21.13 24.36 18.43
CA ASN A 60 -22.40 24.40 17.68
C ASN A 60 -22.18 23.71 16.33
N GLY A 61 -22.86 22.60 16.15
CA GLY A 61 -22.72 21.69 15.03
C GLY A 61 -23.32 22.18 13.70
N SER A 62 -22.63 23.09 13.03
CA SER A 62 -22.83 23.26 11.60
C SER A 62 -21.47 23.20 10.89
N ILE A 63 -21.23 22.10 10.20
CA ILE A 63 -20.02 21.85 9.43
C ILE A 63 -20.10 22.68 8.15
N ARG A 64 -19.27 23.75 8.04
CA ARG A 64 -19.03 24.41 6.76
C ARG A 64 -18.08 23.54 5.93
N PRO A 65 -18.34 23.29 4.63
CA PRO A 65 -17.40 22.61 3.76
C PRO A 65 -16.09 23.40 3.69
N LEU A 66 -14.97 22.70 3.90
CA LEU A 66 -13.61 23.25 3.73
C LEU A 66 -13.42 23.61 2.26
N ARG A 67 -13.45 24.91 1.93
CA ARG A 67 -13.10 25.41 0.60
C ARG A 67 -11.58 25.37 0.44
N ASP A 68 -11.12 24.56 -0.46
CA ASP A 68 -9.73 24.56 -0.91
C ASP A 68 -9.42 25.87 -1.67
N ARG A 69 -8.32 26.53 -1.30
CA ARG A 69 -7.86 27.81 -1.90
C ARG A 69 -6.71 27.57 -2.87
N SER A 70 -6.70 26.54 -3.65
CA SER A 70 -5.65 26.36 -4.65
C SER A 70 -6.18 26.00 -6.03
N GLU A 71 -5.81 26.82 -6.96
CA GLU A 71 -5.89 26.72 -8.43
C GLU A 71 -7.17 27.24 -9.09
N LYS A 72 -6.98 28.31 -9.85
CA LYS A 72 -7.94 28.83 -10.84
C LYS A 72 -8.20 27.72 -11.88
N GLY A 73 -9.39 27.12 -11.84
CA GLY A 73 -9.86 26.18 -12.86
C GLY A 73 -10.17 24.75 -12.40
N ALA A 74 -9.86 24.37 -11.15
CA ALA A 74 -10.27 23.07 -10.63
C ALA A 74 -11.72 23.15 -10.09
N VAL A 75 -12.59 22.25 -10.54
CA VAL A 75 -13.91 22.04 -9.94
C VAL A 75 -13.69 21.65 -8.47
N PRO A 76 -14.25 22.36 -7.49
CA PRO A 76 -14.12 21.98 -6.09
C PRO A 76 -14.75 20.61 -5.89
N THR A 77 -13.94 19.57 -5.73
CA THR A 77 -14.43 18.24 -5.39
C THR A 77 -14.70 18.20 -3.90
N ALA A 78 -15.96 18.39 -3.52
CA ALA A 78 -16.38 18.30 -2.12
C ALA A 78 -16.24 16.86 -1.64
N LEU A 79 -15.41 16.64 -0.60
CA LEU A 79 -15.38 15.38 0.14
C LEU A 79 -16.43 15.44 1.26
N GLU A 80 -17.22 14.39 1.37
CA GLU A 80 -18.10 14.16 2.50
C GLU A 80 -17.35 13.35 3.57
N ARG A 81 -17.35 13.82 4.81
CA ARG A 81 -16.82 13.08 5.95
C ARG A 81 -17.90 12.15 6.50
N ARG A 82 -17.56 10.88 6.68
CA ARG A 82 -18.41 9.84 7.26
C ARG A 82 -17.71 9.10 8.38
N THR A 83 -18.48 8.55 9.30
CA THR A 83 -17.98 7.70 10.39
C THR A 83 -18.73 6.39 10.46
N LEU A 84 -18.05 5.37 11.00
CA LEU A 84 -18.60 4.04 11.29
C LEU A 84 -18.13 3.58 12.67
N SER A 85 -19.05 3.03 13.45
CA SER A 85 -18.70 2.39 14.72
C SER A 85 -18.17 0.98 14.47
N VAL A 86 -16.94 0.73 14.92
CA VAL A 86 -16.27 -0.58 14.83
C VAL A 86 -15.92 -1.03 16.25
N SER A 87 -16.64 -2.02 16.75
CA SER A 87 -16.49 -2.48 18.14
C SER A 87 -16.70 -1.32 19.14
N GLN A 88 -15.66 -0.87 19.82
CA GLN A 88 -15.71 0.23 20.80
C GLN A 88 -15.06 1.51 20.30
N SER A 89 -14.69 1.59 19.02
CA SER A 89 -14.05 2.75 18.39
C SER A 89 -14.87 3.28 17.22
N GLU A 90 -14.65 4.56 16.89
CA GLU A 90 -15.24 5.19 15.72
C GLU A 90 -14.16 5.31 14.63
N GLY A 91 -14.42 4.73 13.46
CA GLY A 91 -13.59 4.88 12.27
C GLY A 91 -14.11 6.00 11.37
N GLU A 92 -13.21 6.78 10.80
CA GLU A 92 -13.51 7.89 9.91
C GLU A 92 -13.08 7.59 8.48
N PHE A 93 -13.87 8.06 7.52
CA PHE A 93 -13.47 8.09 6.10
C PHE A 93 -14.06 9.30 5.37
N PHE A 94 -13.42 9.66 4.28
CA PHE A 94 -13.86 10.72 3.38
C PHE A 94 -14.26 10.10 2.05
N ILE A 95 -15.38 10.54 1.49
CA ILE A 95 -15.92 9.99 0.24
C ILE A 95 -16.23 11.12 -0.75
N HIS A 96 -15.91 10.87 -2.03
CA HIS A 96 -16.35 11.67 -3.15
C HIS A 96 -17.17 10.82 -4.10
N ILE A 97 -18.40 11.23 -4.33
CA ILE A 97 -19.31 10.62 -5.30
C ILE A 97 -19.46 11.61 -6.45
N PRO A 98 -18.96 11.27 -7.67
CA PRO A 98 -19.20 12.12 -8.84
C PRO A 98 -20.69 12.32 -9.09
N GLU A 99 -21.10 13.52 -9.48
CA GLU A 99 -22.52 13.82 -9.76
C GLU A 99 -23.12 12.87 -10.80
N SER A 100 -22.30 12.48 -11.81
CA SER A 100 -22.71 11.51 -12.84
C SER A 100 -23.00 10.10 -12.30
N MET A 101 -22.61 9.80 -11.06
CA MET A 101 -22.79 8.49 -10.41
C MET A 101 -23.85 8.52 -9.30
N CYS A 102 -24.47 9.66 -9.04
CA CYS A 102 -25.52 9.76 -8.02
C CYS A 102 -26.71 8.84 -8.35
N GLY A 103 -27.09 8.00 -7.39
CA GLY A 103 -28.24 7.09 -7.52
C GLY A 103 -27.99 5.82 -8.32
N THR A 104 -26.76 5.58 -8.81
CA THR A 104 -26.38 4.36 -9.54
C THR A 104 -25.17 3.72 -8.87
N PRO A 105 -25.19 2.42 -8.55
CA PRO A 105 -24.01 1.73 -8.02
C PRO A 105 -22.81 1.86 -8.97
N ALA A 106 -21.73 2.42 -8.46
CA ALA A 106 -20.52 2.75 -9.23
C ALA A 106 -19.32 1.92 -8.77
N PRO A 107 -18.26 1.81 -9.61
CA PRO A 107 -16.96 1.34 -9.13
C PRO A 107 -16.49 2.21 -7.97
N VAL A 108 -15.85 1.61 -6.97
CA VAL A 108 -15.31 2.34 -5.80
C VAL A 108 -13.83 2.04 -5.65
N VAL A 109 -13.01 3.08 -5.50
CA VAL A 109 -11.59 2.97 -5.21
C VAL A 109 -11.32 3.48 -3.80
N PHE A 110 -10.88 2.58 -2.92
CA PHE A 110 -10.40 2.90 -1.58
C PHE A 110 -8.92 3.23 -1.64
N VAL A 111 -8.53 4.41 -1.17
CA VAL A 111 -7.15 4.93 -1.23
C VAL A 111 -6.59 5.05 0.18
N LEU A 112 -5.68 4.14 0.55
CA LEU A 112 -5.14 3.98 1.88
C LEU A 112 -3.89 4.83 2.07
N HIS A 113 -3.85 5.61 3.15
CA HIS A 113 -2.68 6.38 3.53
C HIS A 113 -1.53 5.50 4.07
N GLY A 114 -0.32 6.07 4.12
CA GLY A 114 0.87 5.43 4.68
C GLY A 114 0.92 5.47 6.21
N GLY A 115 2.10 5.76 6.78
CA GLY A 115 2.37 5.73 8.21
C GLY A 115 1.52 6.68 9.07
N ALA A 116 1.79 6.64 10.37
CA ALA A 116 0.97 7.18 11.46
C ALA A 116 0.64 8.69 11.43
N ALA A 117 1.44 9.49 10.72
CA ALA A 117 1.20 10.95 10.61
C ALA A 117 0.27 11.33 9.44
N SER A 118 -0.27 10.35 8.73
CA SER A 118 -1.12 10.55 7.55
C SER A 118 -2.59 10.24 7.86
N SER A 119 -3.49 10.76 7.05
CA SER A 119 -4.94 10.55 7.16
C SER A 119 -5.57 10.38 5.78
N GLY A 120 -6.80 9.95 5.74
CA GLY A 120 -7.57 9.87 4.49
C GLY A 120 -7.63 11.22 3.77
N LEU A 121 -7.88 12.30 4.51
CA LEU A 121 -7.92 13.65 3.93
C LEU A 121 -6.57 14.09 3.33
N ALA A 122 -5.44 13.72 3.97
CA ALA A 122 -4.12 14.00 3.43
C ALA A 122 -3.86 13.24 2.12
N MET A 123 -4.40 12.03 1.96
CA MET A 123 -4.27 11.27 0.71
C MET A 123 -5.01 11.92 -0.45
N ASN A 124 -6.20 12.47 -0.21
CA ASN A 124 -6.90 13.22 -1.26
C ASN A 124 -6.10 14.43 -1.77
N ARG A 125 -5.34 15.09 -0.87
CA ARG A 125 -4.48 16.22 -1.25
C ARG A 125 -3.21 15.80 -1.98
N LYS A 126 -2.73 14.57 -1.75
CA LYS A 126 -1.48 14.04 -2.31
C LYS A 126 -1.66 13.30 -3.64
N THR A 127 -2.89 12.90 -3.96
CA THR A 127 -3.17 12.05 -5.12
C THR A 127 -4.32 12.60 -5.95
N ASP A 128 -4.35 12.29 -7.24
CA ASP A 128 -5.37 12.77 -8.19
C ASP A 128 -6.53 11.78 -8.36
N PHE A 129 -6.75 10.85 -7.40
CA PHE A 129 -7.82 9.84 -7.53
C PHE A 129 -9.21 10.47 -7.60
N THR A 130 -9.49 11.50 -6.81
CA THR A 130 -10.80 12.18 -6.83
C THR A 130 -11.06 12.84 -8.17
N GLN A 131 -10.07 13.57 -8.72
CA GLN A 131 -10.19 14.22 -10.02
C GLN A 131 -10.33 13.19 -11.15
N LEU A 132 -9.59 12.09 -11.06
CA LEU A 132 -9.71 11.00 -12.02
C LEU A 132 -11.06 10.30 -11.91
N GLY A 133 -11.55 10.06 -10.69
CA GLY A 133 -12.85 9.45 -10.40
C GLY A 133 -13.99 10.26 -11.00
N THR A 134 -13.95 11.59 -10.85
CA THR A 134 -14.92 12.50 -11.49
C THR A 134 -14.91 12.34 -13.03
N ARG A 135 -13.73 12.22 -13.64
CA ARG A 135 -13.63 12.05 -15.11
C ARG A 135 -13.98 10.66 -15.60
N LYS A 136 -13.76 9.63 -14.79
CA LYS A 136 -13.90 8.21 -15.19
C LYS A 136 -15.15 7.54 -14.66
N GLY A 137 -15.93 8.20 -13.81
CA GLY A 137 -17.17 7.67 -13.27
C GLY A 137 -16.93 6.62 -12.18
N TYR A 138 -16.04 6.86 -11.23
CA TYR A 138 -15.88 6.02 -10.04
C TYR A 138 -15.86 6.86 -8.75
N VAL A 139 -16.36 6.27 -7.69
CA VAL A 139 -16.36 6.83 -6.33
C VAL A 139 -14.98 6.65 -5.71
N THR A 140 -14.48 7.67 -5.00
CA THR A 140 -13.26 7.57 -4.22
C THR A 140 -13.55 7.59 -2.73
N VAL A 141 -12.88 6.72 -1.97
CA VAL A 141 -12.99 6.62 -0.51
C VAL A 141 -11.59 6.69 0.11
N TYR A 142 -11.43 7.57 1.07
CA TYR A 142 -10.19 7.80 1.80
C TYR A 142 -10.39 7.49 3.29
N PRO A 143 -10.19 6.24 3.72
CA PRO A 143 -10.29 5.88 5.13
C PRO A 143 -9.12 6.45 5.94
N SER A 144 -9.35 6.69 7.23
CA SER A 144 -8.32 7.10 8.19
C SER A 144 -8.07 5.99 9.20
N GLY A 145 -6.87 5.40 9.17
CA GLY A 145 -6.40 4.49 10.21
C GLY A 145 -5.90 5.24 11.44
N VAL A 146 -6.08 4.68 12.61
CA VAL A 146 -5.62 5.25 13.88
C VAL A 146 -4.13 4.92 14.07
N ASN A 147 -3.27 5.93 14.00
CA ASN A 147 -1.80 5.76 14.08
C ASN A 147 -1.22 4.82 13.01
N GLY A 148 -1.77 4.83 11.79
CA GLY A 148 -1.49 3.89 10.71
C GLY A 148 -2.50 2.73 10.69
N TRP A 149 -2.17 1.67 9.99
CA TRP A 149 -3.01 0.50 9.82
C TRP A 149 -2.51 -0.66 10.67
N ASN A 150 -3.41 -1.38 11.31
CA ASN A 150 -3.12 -2.64 11.98
C ASN A 150 -2.97 -3.75 10.93
N ILE A 151 -1.74 -4.05 10.58
CA ILE A 151 -1.40 -5.09 9.60
C ILE A 151 -1.09 -6.44 10.24
N GLY A 152 -1.31 -6.58 11.56
CA GLY A 152 -1.06 -7.83 12.29
C GLY A 152 0.41 -8.13 12.55
N SER A 153 1.33 -7.20 12.27
CA SER A 153 2.75 -7.29 12.58
C SER A 153 3.25 -6.06 13.32
N HIS A 154 4.35 -6.21 14.06
CA HIS A 154 5.09 -5.08 14.59
C HIS A 154 5.88 -4.44 13.44
N ASP A 155 5.27 -3.49 12.72
CA ASP A 155 6.00 -2.70 11.73
C ASP A 155 7.10 -1.90 12.44
N MET A 156 8.34 -2.00 11.95
CA MET A 156 9.52 -1.33 12.52
C MET A 156 9.39 0.19 12.56
N TYR A 157 8.54 0.78 11.72
CA TYR A 157 8.25 2.22 11.71
C TYR A 157 7.25 2.67 12.79
N SER A 158 6.62 1.72 13.48
CA SER A 158 5.77 1.98 14.65
C SER A 158 6.50 1.90 15.99
N VAL A 159 7.84 1.92 15.99
CA VAL A 159 8.72 1.70 17.16
C VAL A 159 8.45 2.64 18.36
N ARG A 160 7.63 3.64 18.25
CA ARG A 160 7.26 4.51 19.39
C ARG A 160 5.84 4.36 19.88
N ARG A 161 4.96 3.65 19.18
CA ARG A 161 3.59 3.38 19.70
C ARG A 161 3.06 2.08 19.10
N ARG A 162 2.44 1.28 19.95
CA ARG A 162 1.64 0.12 19.56
C ARG A 162 0.87 0.42 18.26
N THR A 163 0.99 -0.47 17.29
CA THR A 163 -0.02 -0.59 16.24
C THR A 163 -1.38 -0.54 16.94
N SER A 164 -2.29 0.24 16.38
CA SER A 164 -3.65 0.33 16.86
C SER A 164 -4.18 -1.08 17.13
N ASP A 165 -4.81 -1.31 18.28
CA ASP A 165 -5.60 -2.53 18.52
C ASP A 165 -6.90 -2.52 17.68
N ALA A 166 -7.01 -1.57 16.73
CA ALA A 166 -8.16 -1.43 15.85
C ALA A 166 -8.30 -2.65 14.93
N ASP A 167 -9.49 -3.12 14.77
CA ASP A 167 -9.86 -4.13 13.79
C ASP A 167 -10.12 -3.46 12.43
N ASP A 168 -9.02 -3.09 11.74
CA ASP A 168 -9.11 -2.42 10.45
C ASP A 168 -9.75 -3.30 9.38
N VAL A 169 -9.55 -4.62 9.42
CA VAL A 169 -10.22 -5.54 8.49
C VAL A 169 -11.73 -5.47 8.64
N ARG A 170 -12.23 -5.43 9.87
CA ARG A 170 -13.66 -5.27 10.17
C ARG A 170 -14.16 -3.90 9.73
N PHE A 171 -13.37 -2.84 9.94
CA PHE A 171 -13.69 -1.49 9.47
C PHE A 171 -13.90 -1.45 7.96
N PHE A 172 -12.98 -2.04 7.18
CA PHE A 172 -13.13 -2.11 5.73
C PHE A 172 -14.35 -2.95 5.31
N ARG A 173 -14.59 -4.10 5.95
CA ARG A 173 -15.78 -4.92 5.68
C ARG A 173 -17.04 -4.11 5.87
N GLN A 174 -17.18 -3.41 6.99
CA GLN A 174 -18.34 -2.57 7.27
C GLN A 174 -18.49 -1.40 6.28
N MET A 175 -17.39 -0.76 5.85
CA MET A 175 -17.45 0.26 4.80
C MET A 175 -17.96 -0.32 3.48
N PHE A 176 -17.46 -1.50 3.07
CA PHE A 176 -17.93 -2.16 1.86
C PHE A 176 -19.42 -2.47 1.94
N ASP A 177 -19.87 -3.09 3.03
CA ASP A 177 -21.28 -3.42 3.25
C ASP A 177 -22.15 -2.16 3.22
N ARG A 178 -21.76 -1.14 3.94
CA ARG A 178 -22.50 0.13 4.02
C ARG A 178 -22.66 0.81 2.65
N LEU A 179 -21.60 0.89 1.87
CA LEU A 179 -21.65 1.53 0.55
C LEU A 179 -22.46 0.70 -0.47
N ILE A 180 -22.50 -0.62 -0.33
CA ILE A 180 -23.33 -1.51 -1.15
C ILE A 180 -24.81 -1.34 -0.74
N GLU A 181 -25.13 -1.36 0.55
CA GLU A 181 -26.47 -1.17 1.08
C GLU A 181 -27.06 0.18 0.67
N GLU A 182 -26.26 1.24 0.68
CA GLU A 182 -26.63 2.58 0.22
C GLU A 182 -26.71 2.69 -1.31
N ARG A 183 -26.43 1.62 -2.06
CA ARG A 183 -26.39 1.59 -3.54
C ARG A 183 -25.40 2.59 -4.15
N ILE A 184 -24.34 2.92 -3.42
CA ILE A 184 -23.21 3.72 -3.89
C ILE A 184 -22.21 2.82 -4.61
N ALA A 185 -21.84 1.68 -4.00
CA ALA A 185 -20.87 0.75 -4.53
C ALA A 185 -21.50 -0.38 -5.35
N ASP A 186 -20.95 -0.66 -6.52
CA ASP A 186 -21.15 -1.91 -7.22
C ASP A 186 -20.33 -3.01 -6.51
N PRO A 187 -20.97 -4.07 -5.97
CA PRO A 187 -20.28 -5.11 -5.19
C PRO A 187 -19.21 -5.87 -5.99
N GLY A 188 -19.31 -5.88 -7.31
CA GLY A 188 -18.33 -6.51 -8.20
C GLY A 188 -17.16 -5.60 -8.59
N ARG A 189 -17.18 -4.32 -8.21
CA ARG A 189 -16.18 -3.32 -8.63
C ARG A 189 -15.65 -2.49 -7.47
N ILE A 190 -15.22 -3.15 -6.40
CA ILE A 190 -14.54 -2.55 -5.25
C ILE A 190 -13.03 -2.77 -5.39
N TYR A 191 -12.28 -1.70 -5.40
CA TYR A 191 -10.82 -1.69 -5.57
C TYR A 191 -10.15 -1.07 -4.36
N VAL A 192 -8.99 -1.60 -3.97
CA VAL A 192 -8.22 -1.10 -2.82
C VAL A 192 -6.80 -0.81 -3.25
N VAL A 193 -6.34 0.41 -2.98
CA VAL A 193 -4.98 0.84 -3.31
C VAL A 193 -4.34 1.52 -2.11
N GLY A 194 -3.05 1.32 -1.90
CA GLY A 194 -2.36 1.96 -0.78
C GLY A 194 -0.86 2.08 -0.98
N GLY A 195 -0.26 3.05 -0.29
CA GLY A 195 1.18 3.27 -0.32
C GLY A 195 1.82 3.01 1.05
N SER A 196 3.06 2.49 1.07
CA SER A 196 3.82 2.23 2.30
C SER A 196 3.04 1.31 3.27
N ASN A 197 2.80 1.70 4.51
CA ASN A 197 1.95 0.95 5.45
C ASN A 197 0.55 0.66 4.86
N GLY A 198 -0.04 1.60 4.10
CA GLY A 198 -1.30 1.39 3.38
C GLY A 198 -1.20 0.34 2.27
N GLY A 199 -0.04 0.19 1.62
CA GLY A 199 0.21 -0.86 0.64
C GLY A 199 0.27 -2.24 1.30
N VAL A 200 0.90 -2.35 2.47
CA VAL A 200 0.89 -3.57 3.27
C VAL A 200 -0.53 -3.91 3.73
N MET A 201 -1.30 -2.89 4.19
CA MET A 201 -2.70 -3.07 4.56
C MET A 201 -3.55 -3.52 3.36
N THR A 202 -3.28 -3.01 2.15
CA THR A 202 -3.95 -3.49 0.94
C THR A 202 -3.79 -5.00 0.73
N MET A 203 -2.57 -5.53 0.92
CA MET A 203 -2.34 -6.98 0.84
C MET A 203 -3.00 -7.74 1.99
N ASN A 204 -3.01 -7.19 3.20
CA ASN A 204 -3.75 -7.76 4.32
C ASN A 204 -5.25 -7.88 3.99
N LEU A 205 -5.83 -6.84 3.40
CA LEU A 205 -7.24 -6.87 2.95
C LEU A 205 -7.48 -7.88 1.83
N VAL A 206 -6.55 -8.02 0.87
CA VAL A 206 -6.63 -9.08 -0.15
C VAL A 206 -6.66 -10.46 0.49
N CYS A 207 -5.88 -10.68 1.55
CA CYS A 207 -5.88 -11.96 2.25
C CYS A 207 -7.20 -12.24 3.02
N HIS A 208 -7.84 -11.21 3.58
CA HIS A 208 -9.02 -11.37 4.42
C HIS A 208 -10.36 -11.15 3.70
N LEU A 209 -10.38 -10.34 2.63
CA LEU A 209 -11.57 -9.85 1.95
C LEU A 209 -11.50 -10.06 0.42
N ALA A 210 -10.75 -11.05 -0.05
CA ALA A 210 -10.62 -11.33 -1.48
C ALA A 210 -11.96 -11.49 -2.20
N ASP A 211 -12.97 -12.03 -1.53
CA ASP A 211 -14.33 -12.21 -2.04
C ASP A 211 -15.03 -10.88 -2.39
N ARG A 212 -14.58 -9.78 -1.80
CA ARG A 212 -15.16 -8.43 -1.94
C ARG A 212 -14.31 -7.49 -2.81
N ILE A 213 -13.05 -7.83 -3.08
CA ILE A 213 -12.09 -6.95 -3.75
C ILE A 213 -11.89 -7.39 -5.20
N ALA A 214 -12.23 -6.51 -6.15
CA ALA A 214 -12.10 -6.76 -7.58
C ALA A 214 -10.68 -6.53 -8.12
N GLY A 215 -9.85 -5.74 -7.42
CA GLY A 215 -8.46 -5.51 -7.76
C GLY A 215 -7.74 -4.69 -6.68
N ALA A 216 -6.42 -4.82 -6.63
CA ALA A 216 -5.58 -4.23 -5.59
C ALA A 216 -4.36 -3.50 -6.17
N GLY A 217 -3.94 -2.41 -5.51
CA GLY A 217 -2.71 -1.66 -5.83
C GLY A 217 -1.80 -1.49 -4.63
N VAL A 218 -0.57 -1.97 -4.73
CA VAL A 218 0.47 -1.93 -3.69
C VAL A 218 1.59 -1.01 -4.15
N LEU A 219 1.72 0.16 -3.52
CA LEU A 219 2.66 1.17 -3.95
C LEU A 219 3.71 1.44 -2.87
N VAL A 220 4.95 1.57 -3.27
CA VAL A 220 6.09 1.86 -2.39
C VAL A 220 6.06 1.07 -1.08
N ALA A 221 5.72 -0.22 -1.21
CA ALA A 221 5.54 -1.14 -0.09
C ALA A 221 6.02 -2.53 -0.46
N THR A 222 7.08 -2.99 0.22
CA THR A 222 7.45 -4.40 0.24
C THR A 222 6.71 -5.10 1.38
N LEU A 223 6.48 -6.40 1.24
CA LEU A 223 5.76 -7.16 2.25
C LEU A 223 6.66 -7.44 3.47
N PRO A 224 6.10 -7.47 4.67
CA PRO A 224 6.84 -7.90 5.83
C PRO A 224 7.36 -9.34 5.69
N ARG A 225 8.57 -9.65 6.29
CA ARG A 225 9.10 -11.03 6.31
C ARG A 225 8.23 -11.97 7.12
N ALA A 226 7.56 -11.39 8.06
CA ALA A 226 6.53 -12.07 8.80
C ALA A 226 5.20 -12.12 8.04
N ALA A 227 5.26 -12.28 6.75
CA ALA A 227 4.28 -13.07 6.04
C ALA A 227 4.26 -14.55 6.51
N GLU A 228 5.14 -14.94 7.22
CA GLU A 228 5.33 -15.01 8.65
C GLU A 228 4.06 -14.63 9.40
N MET A 229 3.42 -13.63 8.98
CA MET A 229 2.15 -13.19 9.43
C MET A 229 1.12 -14.24 9.13
N ASN A 230 0.42 -14.56 10.17
CA ASN A 230 -0.78 -15.39 10.15
C ASN A 230 -1.91 -14.80 9.27
N TRP A 231 -1.57 -14.20 8.09
CA TRP A 231 -2.58 -13.81 7.13
C TRP A 231 -3.21 -15.05 6.52
N PRO A 232 -4.54 -15.12 6.45
CA PRO A 232 -5.17 -16.24 5.80
C PRO A 232 -4.82 -16.26 4.31
N LYS A 233 -4.86 -17.43 3.72
CA LYS A 233 -4.80 -17.53 2.26
C LYS A 233 -6.04 -16.87 1.67
N PRO A 234 -5.90 -15.99 0.65
CA PRO A 234 -7.06 -15.40 -0.01
C PRO A 234 -8.06 -16.44 -0.50
N SER A 235 -9.35 -16.18 -0.34
CA SER A 235 -10.43 -17.07 -0.78
C SER A 235 -10.47 -17.26 -2.30
N ARG A 236 -9.99 -16.26 -3.05
CA ARG A 236 -9.79 -16.30 -4.51
C ARG A 236 -8.62 -15.43 -4.93
N PRO A 237 -8.05 -15.64 -6.11
CA PRO A 237 -7.10 -14.73 -6.71
C PRO A 237 -7.71 -13.36 -7.00
N VAL A 238 -6.92 -12.30 -6.84
CA VAL A 238 -7.29 -10.89 -7.06
C VAL A 238 -6.24 -10.24 -7.97
N PRO A 239 -6.60 -9.55 -9.05
CA PRO A 239 -5.63 -8.78 -9.86
C PRO A 239 -4.86 -7.79 -8.99
N ILE A 240 -3.52 -7.80 -9.08
CA ILE A 240 -2.65 -6.97 -8.25
C ILE A 240 -1.72 -6.14 -9.13
N VAL A 241 -1.67 -4.83 -8.85
CA VAL A 241 -0.61 -3.93 -9.35
C VAL A 241 0.38 -3.67 -8.23
N ILE A 242 1.67 -3.74 -8.55
CA ILE A 242 2.76 -3.43 -7.62
C ILE A 242 3.61 -2.33 -8.26
N MET A 243 3.91 -1.26 -7.51
CA MET A 243 4.77 -0.16 -7.97
C MET A 243 5.87 0.10 -6.94
N LEU A 244 7.13 -0.20 -7.28
CA LEU A 244 8.26 -0.08 -6.35
C LEU A 244 9.42 0.70 -6.98
N GLY A 245 10.01 1.60 -6.18
CA GLY A 245 11.17 2.39 -6.55
C GLY A 245 12.48 1.71 -6.16
N THR A 246 13.48 1.73 -7.04
CA THR A 246 14.79 1.12 -6.77
C THR A 246 15.62 1.91 -5.77
N GLN A 247 15.31 3.20 -5.55
CA GLN A 247 15.99 4.08 -4.60
C GLN A 247 15.13 4.46 -3.39
N ASP A 248 14.15 3.62 -3.06
CA ASP A 248 13.32 3.82 -1.88
C ASP A 248 14.13 3.56 -0.60
N PRO A 249 14.40 4.60 0.23
CA PRO A 249 15.19 4.44 1.44
C PRO A 249 14.42 3.79 2.59
N MET A 250 13.07 3.80 2.53
CA MET A 250 12.21 3.28 3.59
C MET A 250 11.77 1.82 3.31
N LYS A 251 11.70 1.46 2.03
CA LYS A 251 11.38 0.12 1.53
C LYS A 251 12.51 -0.35 0.60
N PRO A 252 13.68 -0.71 1.15
CA PRO A 252 14.85 -1.03 0.35
C PRO A 252 14.55 -2.12 -0.68
N TRP A 253 15.02 -1.95 -1.89
CA TRP A 253 14.82 -2.90 -2.99
C TRP A 253 15.21 -4.33 -2.63
N SER A 254 16.36 -4.49 -1.98
CA SER A 254 16.88 -5.79 -1.52
C SER A 254 16.17 -6.36 -0.28
N GLY A 255 15.17 -5.64 0.24
CA GLY A 255 14.59 -5.96 1.54
C GLY A 255 15.52 -5.63 2.71
N ASN A 256 15.12 -6.02 3.90
CA ASN A 256 15.90 -5.89 5.12
C ASN A 256 15.51 -6.99 6.14
N ARG A 257 15.88 -6.81 7.43
CA ARG A 257 15.54 -7.75 8.50
C ARG A 257 14.03 -8.00 8.62
N ASP A 258 13.19 -6.99 8.40
CA ASP A 258 11.76 -7.02 8.70
C ASP A 258 10.90 -7.10 7.44
N GLN A 259 11.49 -6.90 6.26
CA GLN A 259 10.77 -6.84 4.99
C GLN A 259 11.49 -7.68 3.93
N VAL A 260 10.68 -8.36 3.12
CA VAL A 260 11.19 -9.09 1.95
C VAL A 260 11.65 -8.12 0.86
N SER A 261 12.42 -8.59 -0.12
CA SER A 261 12.83 -7.78 -1.28
C SER A 261 11.65 -7.43 -2.18
N ALA A 262 11.89 -6.54 -3.14
CA ALA A 262 10.94 -6.21 -4.20
C ALA A 262 10.55 -7.46 -5.00
N GLU A 263 11.54 -8.24 -5.42
CA GLU A 263 11.36 -9.48 -6.18
C GLU A 263 10.59 -10.53 -5.39
N GLU A 264 10.91 -10.71 -4.11
CA GLU A 264 10.18 -11.62 -3.22
C GLU A 264 8.72 -11.17 -3.02
N THR A 265 8.47 -9.85 -2.93
CA THR A 265 7.11 -9.28 -2.87
C THR A 265 6.30 -9.67 -4.10
N VAL A 266 6.88 -9.49 -5.30
CA VAL A 266 6.24 -9.88 -6.56
C VAL A 266 6.02 -11.40 -6.62
N ALA A 267 7.00 -12.20 -6.23
CA ALA A 267 6.91 -13.66 -6.22
C ALA A 267 5.79 -14.16 -5.29
N ILE A 268 5.61 -13.54 -4.12
CA ILE A 268 4.50 -13.84 -3.20
C ILE A 268 3.15 -13.56 -3.87
N CYS A 269 3.00 -12.39 -4.51
CA CYS A 269 1.77 -12.04 -5.22
C CYS A 269 1.50 -12.99 -6.41
N CYS A 270 2.51 -13.35 -7.17
CA CYS A 270 2.41 -14.33 -8.25
C CYS A 270 2.00 -15.72 -7.72
N LYS A 271 2.54 -16.15 -6.58
CA LYS A 271 2.15 -17.40 -5.93
C LYS A 271 0.67 -17.40 -5.51
N ILE A 272 0.21 -16.30 -4.91
CA ILE A 272 -1.20 -16.11 -4.51
C ILE A 272 -2.12 -16.21 -5.75
N ASN A 273 -1.73 -15.61 -6.85
CA ASN A 273 -2.52 -15.56 -8.08
C ASN A 273 -2.31 -16.76 -9.02
N VAL A 274 -1.48 -17.73 -8.59
CA VAL A 274 -1.16 -18.92 -9.39
C VAL A 274 -0.62 -18.51 -10.77
N CYS A 275 0.27 -17.51 -10.79
CA CYS A 275 0.91 -17.07 -12.02
C CYS A 275 1.86 -18.15 -12.55
N HIS A 276 2.03 -18.21 -13.87
CA HIS A 276 2.88 -19.16 -14.57
C HIS A 276 3.54 -18.51 -15.79
N GLY A 277 4.60 -19.16 -16.31
CA GLY A 277 5.37 -18.65 -17.44
C GLY A 277 6.24 -17.45 -17.12
N GLN A 278 6.90 -16.92 -18.16
CA GLN A 278 7.69 -15.69 -18.06
C GLN A 278 6.77 -14.45 -18.12
N PRO A 279 7.15 -13.34 -17.48
CA PRO A 279 6.38 -12.12 -17.58
C PRO A 279 6.46 -11.52 -18.99
N HIS A 280 5.40 -10.88 -19.39
CA HIS A 280 5.47 -9.94 -20.50
C HIS A 280 6.11 -8.65 -20.02
N ALA A 281 7.35 -8.40 -20.44
CA ALA A 281 8.13 -7.23 -20.06
C ALA A 281 7.97 -6.09 -21.09
N ARG A 282 7.90 -4.85 -20.61
CA ARG A 282 7.82 -3.66 -21.46
C ARG A 282 8.49 -2.47 -20.78
N GLU A 283 9.35 -1.76 -21.49
CA GLU A 283 9.82 -0.42 -21.10
C GLU A 283 8.76 0.62 -21.44
N LEU A 284 8.50 1.55 -20.52
CA LEU A 284 7.61 2.66 -20.77
C LEU A 284 8.38 3.88 -21.30
N PRO A 285 7.73 4.77 -22.05
CA PRO A 285 8.37 5.99 -22.53
C PRO A 285 8.85 6.87 -21.37
N ASP A 286 10.11 7.31 -21.46
CA ASP A 286 10.69 8.33 -20.60
C ASP A 286 10.10 9.70 -21.02
N ARG A 287 9.11 10.16 -20.26
CA ARG A 287 8.35 11.39 -20.56
C ARG A 287 8.99 12.63 -19.95
N ASP A 288 9.77 12.46 -18.90
CA ASP A 288 10.55 13.52 -18.26
C ASP A 288 12.00 13.08 -18.07
N PRO A 289 12.85 13.20 -19.10
CA PRO A 289 14.26 12.80 -19.02
C PRO A 289 15.08 13.52 -17.95
N HIS A 290 14.51 14.56 -17.33
CA HIS A 290 15.18 15.36 -16.31
C HIS A 290 14.86 14.91 -14.88
N ASP A 291 13.94 13.96 -14.67
CA ASP A 291 13.60 13.46 -13.35
C ASP A 291 14.57 12.38 -12.83
N GLY A 292 15.41 11.83 -13.72
CA GLY A 292 16.41 10.82 -13.42
C GLY A 292 15.82 9.44 -13.13
N CYS A 293 14.59 9.21 -13.57
CA CYS A 293 13.89 7.94 -13.39
C CYS A 293 13.62 7.26 -14.74
N ARG A 294 13.39 5.95 -14.69
CA ARG A 294 12.85 5.15 -15.79
C ARG A 294 11.88 4.14 -15.26
N VAL A 295 10.92 3.76 -16.08
CA VAL A 295 9.87 2.80 -15.66
C VAL A 295 9.81 1.65 -16.65
N ASP A 296 9.92 0.45 -16.14
CA ASP A 296 9.60 -0.77 -16.86
C ASP A 296 8.47 -1.54 -16.17
N THR A 297 7.78 -2.38 -16.91
CA THR A 297 6.69 -3.21 -16.41
C THR A 297 6.94 -4.68 -16.70
N GLN A 298 6.47 -5.52 -15.79
CA GLN A 298 6.47 -6.97 -15.94
C GLN A 298 5.08 -7.48 -15.57
N GLN A 299 4.43 -8.20 -16.47
CA GLN A 299 3.09 -8.71 -16.28
C GLN A 299 3.09 -10.23 -16.33
N TRP A 300 2.65 -10.84 -15.25
CA TRP A 300 2.43 -12.28 -15.16
C TRP A 300 0.94 -12.59 -15.26
N MET A 301 0.65 -13.64 -16.02
CA MET A 301 -0.69 -14.20 -16.15
C MET A 301 -0.85 -15.41 -15.25
N GLY A 302 -2.06 -15.59 -14.70
CA GLY A 302 -2.41 -16.67 -13.81
C GLY A 302 -3.94 -16.77 -13.67
N LYS A 303 -4.43 -17.27 -12.54
CA LYS A 303 -5.86 -17.18 -12.22
C LYS A 303 -6.33 -15.72 -12.04
N ALA A 304 -5.41 -14.85 -11.65
CA ALA A 304 -5.50 -13.40 -11.76
C ALA A 304 -4.11 -12.86 -12.12
N GLN A 305 -4.05 -11.72 -12.81
CA GLN A 305 -2.78 -11.14 -13.25
C GLN A 305 -2.05 -10.43 -12.10
N VAL A 306 -0.71 -10.37 -12.20
CA VAL A 306 0.16 -9.50 -11.42
C VAL A 306 0.90 -8.59 -12.37
N LEU A 307 0.74 -7.27 -12.19
CA LEU A 307 1.42 -6.25 -12.98
C LEU A 307 2.37 -5.48 -12.07
N PHE A 308 3.65 -5.56 -12.37
CA PHE A 308 4.70 -4.90 -11.61
C PHE A 308 5.30 -3.74 -12.40
N TYR A 309 5.41 -2.59 -11.77
CA TYR A 309 6.13 -1.42 -12.24
C TYR A 309 7.43 -1.31 -11.44
N ARG A 310 8.55 -1.55 -12.09
CA ARG A 310 9.88 -1.24 -11.57
C ARG A 310 10.18 0.20 -11.95
N MET A 311 10.37 1.05 -10.95
CA MET A 311 10.65 2.46 -11.14
C MET A 311 12.11 2.74 -10.77
N ASP A 312 13.01 2.68 -11.75
CA ASP A 312 14.42 2.95 -11.53
C ASP A 312 14.66 4.41 -11.18
N GLY A 313 15.51 4.69 -10.18
CA GLY A 313 15.74 6.05 -9.66
C GLY A 313 14.64 6.61 -8.75
N HIS A 314 13.47 5.96 -8.66
CA HIS A 314 12.33 6.42 -7.85
C HIS A 314 12.50 6.06 -6.37
N GLY A 315 12.07 6.97 -5.48
CA GLY A 315 12.10 6.84 -4.02
C GLY A 315 10.76 6.45 -3.40
N HIS A 316 10.48 6.93 -2.16
CA HIS A 316 9.32 6.56 -1.36
C HIS A 316 8.10 7.48 -1.60
N GLY A 317 7.74 7.72 -2.83
CA GLY A 317 6.60 8.57 -3.19
C GLY A 317 5.58 7.88 -4.08
N TRP A 318 4.36 8.43 -4.19
CA TRP A 318 3.44 8.00 -5.21
C TRP A 318 3.92 8.52 -6.57
N PRO A 319 4.03 7.69 -7.62
CA PRO A 319 4.40 8.17 -8.94
C PRO A 319 3.24 9.01 -9.50
N MET A 320 3.53 10.29 -9.76
CA MET A 320 2.54 11.28 -10.20
C MET A 320 3.15 12.18 -11.26
N ARG A 321 2.48 12.36 -12.40
CA ARG A 321 2.99 13.24 -13.48
C ARG A 321 3.23 14.70 -13.07
N ARG A 322 2.54 15.16 -12.02
CA ARG A 322 2.68 16.51 -11.43
C ARG A 322 3.41 16.49 -10.10
N GLY A 323 4.25 15.49 -9.86
CA GLY A 323 4.99 15.34 -8.61
C GLY A 323 5.81 16.60 -8.30
N ARG A 324 5.77 17.07 -7.07
CA ARG A 324 6.73 18.03 -6.54
C ARG A 324 8.07 17.32 -6.43
N GLY A 325 9.14 17.93 -6.97
CA GLY A 325 10.46 17.34 -6.94
C GLY A 325 10.97 17.02 -5.55
N LYS A 326 12.14 16.43 -5.50
CA LYS A 326 12.90 15.88 -4.36
C LYS A 326 12.50 16.45 -2.99
N ASP A 327 11.69 15.68 -2.27
CA ASP A 327 11.33 15.96 -0.87
C ASP A 327 12.25 15.20 0.13
N GLY A 328 13.44 14.78 -0.31
CA GLY A 328 14.38 14.01 0.50
C GLY A 328 14.12 12.49 0.54
N THR A 329 13.08 11.99 -0.14
CA THR A 329 12.69 10.58 -0.13
C THR A 329 13.19 9.80 -1.36
N GLY A 330 14.13 10.36 -2.12
CA GLY A 330 14.63 9.82 -3.39
C GLY A 330 14.07 10.54 -4.61
N GLY A 331 14.31 10.02 -5.81
CA GLY A 331 13.75 10.52 -7.06
C GLY A 331 12.22 10.36 -7.11
N SER A 332 11.58 11.08 -8.01
CA SER A 332 10.14 10.95 -8.24
C SER A 332 9.87 10.91 -9.74
N THR A 333 9.49 9.73 -10.24
CA THR A 333 9.16 9.60 -11.67
C THR A 333 7.90 10.38 -12.03
N ARG A 334 7.95 11.04 -13.19
CA ARG A 334 6.81 11.71 -13.83
C ARG A 334 6.34 11.01 -15.09
N ASP A 335 6.93 9.88 -15.41
CA ASP A 335 6.60 9.10 -16.60
C ASP A 335 5.20 8.52 -16.54
N ILE A 336 4.74 8.18 -15.32
CA ILE A 336 3.45 7.57 -15.06
C ILE A 336 2.66 8.35 -14.00
N SER A 337 1.36 8.05 -13.95
CA SER A 337 0.45 8.49 -12.89
C SER A 337 -0.16 7.24 -12.24
N ALA A 338 0.13 7.01 -10.96
CA ALA A 338 -0.40 5.84 -10.27
C ALA A 338 -1.93 5.72 -10.37
N PRO A 339 -2.73 6.78 -10.19
CA PRO A 339 -4.18 6.68 -10.38
C PRO A 339 -4.58 6.21 -11.78
N GLU A 340 -3.92 6.73 -12.83
CA GLU A 340 -4.24 6.36 -14.22
C GLU A 340 -3.85 4.92 -14.54
N GLU A 341 -2.65 4.49 -14.13
CA GLU A 341 -2.18 3.12 -14.38
C GLU A 341 -3.03 2.08 -13.62
N LEU A 342 -3.39 2.36 -12.37
CA LEU A 342 -4.28 1.52 -11.58
C LEU A 342 -5.68 1.43 -12.19
N TRP A 343 -6.24 2.57 -12.60
CA TRP A 343 -7.57 2.59 -13.21
C TRP A 343 -7.59 1.85 -14.55
N ASN A 344 -6.54 1.97 -15.37
CA ASN A 344 -6.43 1.25 -16.64
C ASN A 344 -6.47 -0.27 -16.45
N LEU A 345 -5.89 -0.79 -15.34
CA LEU A 345 -6.04 -2.21 -15.00
C LEU A 345 -7.46 -2.53 -14.55
N PHE A 346 -8.03 -1.73 -13.67
CA PHE A 346 -9.34 -1.97 -13.07
C PHE A 346 -10.48 -1.87 -14.08
N ASP A 347 -10.37 -0.96 -15.04
CA ASP A 347 -11.33 -0.77 -16.15
C ASP A 347 -11.13 -1.78 -17.32
N GLY A 348 -10.22 -2.75 -17.14
CA GLY A 348 -9.97 -3.83 -18.11
C GLY A 348 -9.13 -3.44 -19.32
N ARG A 349 -8.58 -2.21 -19.39
CA ARG A 349 -7.82 -1.73 -20.56
C ARG A 349 -6.43 -2.36 -20.69
N ASN A 350 -5.85 -2.85 -19.59
CA ASN A 350 -4.56 -3.55 -19.58
C ASN A 350 -4.73 -5.09 -19.68
N GLN A 351 -5.83 -5.57 -20.24
CA GLN A 351 -5.98 -6.99 -20.56
C GLN A 351 -5.16 -7.32 -21.82
N PRO A 352 -4.38 -8.40 -21.84
CA PRO A 352 -3.70 -8.84 -23.05
C PRO A 352 -4.72 -9.13 -24.15
N GLY A 353 -4.64 -8.41 -25.26
CA GLY A 353 -5.56 -8.58 -26.40
C GLY A 353 -6.55 -7.44 -26.62
N THR A 354 -6.64 -6.46 -25.75
CA THR A 354 -7.41 -5.24 -26.02
C THR A 354 -6.58 -4.34 -26.93
N LYS A 355 -6.93 -4.29 -28.22
CA LYS A 355 -6.33 -3.34 -29.19
C LYS A 355 -6.62 -1.91 -28.70
N MET A 356 -5.56 -1.09 -28.61
CA MET A 356 -5.68 0.37 -28.53
C MET A 356 -6.22 0.95 -29.83
#